data_bdb0b82a4142baef06ff3fb0f78d9b02
#
_entry.id   bdb0b82a4142baef06ff3fb0f78d9b02
#
_cell.length_a   1.000
_cell.length_b   1.000
_cell.length_c   1.000
_cell.angle_alpha   90.00
_cell.angle_beta   90.00
_cell.angle_gamma   90.00
#
_symmetry.space_group_name_H-M   'P 1'
#
loop_
_entity.id
_entity.type
_entity.pdbx_description
1 polymer ?
#
loop_
_entity_poly.entity_id
_entity_poly.type
_entity_poly.pdbx_seq_one_letter_code
_entity_poly.pdbx_strand_id
1 'polypeptide(L)'
;EVRVLDSLEEPVHRGGVKPAYLDERIDFRRGDVRDEATMLAALDGVDAVYHLAAFQDYLPEFSRFFSVNVTSTALIYELIVREKLPVRKVIVASSQAALGEGLYRDADGRAVLPGLRRDEDLKRGVWEIQPGPGQAGPLAYQPTDETVANPQNCYGMSKIAEERAALNLGRMYGIPSVAMRYSIVQGPRQS
;
A
#
# COMPACT_ATOMS: atom_id res chain seq x y z
N GLU A 1 20.91 8.28 11.60
CA GLU A 1 21.25 8.38 10.17
C GLU A 1 20.06 7.89 9.33
N VAL A 2 19.82 8.52 8.17
CA VAL A 2 18.72 8.17 7.26
C VAL A 2 19.32 7.75 5.92
N ARG A 3 18.89 6.58 5.45
CA ARG A 3 19.18 6.08 4.10
C ARG A 3 17.90 6.09 3.28
N VAL A 4 17.96 6.50 2.03
CA VAL A 4 16.83 6.50 1.09
C VAL A 4 17.22 5.70 -0.14
N LEU A 5 16.42 4.71 -0.48
CA LEU A 5 16.46 4.00 -1.75
C LEU A 5 15.26 4.42 -2.59
N ASP A 6 15.52 4.94 -3.79
CA ASP A 6 14.47 5.37 -4.72
C ASP A 6 14.93 5.17 -6.17
N SER A 7 14.05 4.69 -7.03
CA SER A 7 14.35 4.50 -8.46
C SER A 7 14.37 5.80 -9.26
N LEU A 8 13.74 6.85 -8.74
CA LEU A 8 13.52 8.13 -9.40
C LEU A 8 12.74 8.00 -10.72
N GLU A 9 11.72 7.14 -10.73
CA GLU A 9 10.92 6.90 -11.93
C GLU A 9 9.93 8.03 -12.23
N GLU A 10 9.69 8.22 -13.52
CA GLU A 10 8.57 9.02 -14.03
C GLU A 10 7.21 8.34 -13.68
N PRO A 11 6.14 9.12 -13.49
CA PRO A 11 6.04 10.60 -13.58
C PRO A 11 6.37 11.32 -12.27
N VAL A 12 6.64 10.60 -11.18
CA VAL A 12 6.84 11.19 -9.85
C VAL A 12 8.13 12.04 -9.79
N HIS A 13 9.20 11.54 -10.37
CA HIS A 13 10.49 12.23 -10.41
C HIS A 13 10.82 12.67 -11.84
N ARG A 14 10.33 13.85 -12.23
CA ARG A 14 10.55 14.40 -13.58
C ARG A 14 12.04 14.46 -13.93
N GLY A 15 12.40 13.81 -15.04
CA GLY A 15 13.78 13.71 -15.51
C GLY A 15 14.66 12.77 -14.69
N GLY A 16 14.11 11.96 -13.78
CA GLY A 16 14.87 11.00 -12.98
C GLY A 16 15.94 11.64 -12.08
N VAL A 17 15.70 12.85 -11.60
CA VAL A 17 16.67 13.64 -10.84
C VAL A 17 16.35 13.61 -9.35
N LYS A 18 17.39 13.41 -8.52
CA LYS A 18 17.29 13.53 -7.07
C LYS A 18 16.73 14.92 -6.70
N PRO A 19 15.67 14.98 -5.85
CA PRO A 19 15.09 16.24 -5.44
C PRO A 19 16.09 17.14 -4.70
N ALA A 20 16.19 18.41 -5.13
CA ALA A 20 17.14 19.38 -4.54
C ALA A 20 16.84 19.72 -3.06
N TYR A 21 15.61 19.44 -2.58
CA TYR A 21 15.26 19.66 -1.17
C TYR A 21 15.66 18.51 -0.24
N LEU A 22 16.22 17.43 -0.77
CA LEU A 22 16.67 16.31 0.06
C LEU A 22 17.96 16.71 0.79
N ASP A 23 17.95 16.59 2.11
CA ASP A 23 19.07 16.94 2.98
C ASP A 23 20.34 16.19 2.57
N GLU A 24 21.48 16.89 2.49
CA GLU A 24 22.77 16.33 2.08
C GLU A 24 23.30 15.24 3.02
N ARG A 25 22.85 15.22 4.26
CA ARG A 25 23.20 14.19 5.26
C ARG A 25 22.54 12.84 5.02
N ILE A 26 21.58 12.78 4.08
CA ILE A 26 20.90 11.53 3.73
C ILE A 26 21.79 10.70 2.80
N ASP A 27 22.03 9.44 3.19
CA ASP A 27 22.64 8.43 2.32
C ASP A 27 21.62 8.06 1.22
N PHE A 28 21.66 8.79 0.10
CA PHE A 28 20.77 8.57 -1.02
C PHE A 28 21.34 7.54 -1.99
N ARG A 29 20.57 6.49 -2.25
CA ARG A 29 20.89 5.42 -3.20
C ARG A 29 19.83 5.36 -4.30
N ARG A 30 20.25 5.50 -5.55
CA ARG A 30 19.36 5.27 -6.68
C ARG A 30 19.29 3.79 -6.99
N GLY A 31 18.07 3.23 -7.01
CA GLY A 31 17.87 1.82 -7.35
C GLY A 31 16.42 1.39 -7.25
N ASP A 32 16.15 0.22 -7.82
CA ASP A 32 14.83 -0.38 -7.83
C ASP A 32 14.67 -1.32 -6.63
N VAL A 33 13.55 -1.21 -5.91
CA VAL A 33 13.21 -2.08 -4.78
C VAL A 33 13.00 -3.55 -5.17
N ARG A 34 12.87 -3.85 -6.45
CA ARG A 34 12.75 -5.21 -6.99
C ARG A 34 14.11 -5.88 -7.25
N ASP A 35 15.18 -5.10 -7.29
CA ASP A 35 16.54 -5.62 -7.48
C ASP A 35 17.11 -6.10 -6.15
N GLU A 36 17.41 -7.39 -6.07
CA GLU A 36 17.86 -8.03 -4.84
C GLU A 36 19.19 -7.46 -4.34
N ALA A 37 20.15 -7.25 -5.22
CA ALA A 37 21.47 -6.76 -4.83
C ALA A 37 21.39 -5.33 -4.31
N THR A 38 20.60 -4.49 -4.97
CA THR A 38 20.33 -3.11 -4.56
C THR A 38 19.62 -3.06 -3.21
N MET A 39 18.59 -3.89 -3.02
CA MET A 39 17.84 -3.97 -1.77
C MET A 39 18.74 -4.46 -0.62
N LEU A 40 19.54 -5.49 -0.85
CA LEU A 40 20.48 -6.00 0.16
C LEU A 40 21.48 -4.92 0.58
N ALA A 41 22.08 -4.21 -0.38
CA ALA A 41 22.97 -3.12 -0.08
C ALA A 41 22.29 -1.98 0.69
N ALA A 42 21.01 -1.69 0.38
CA ALA A 42 20.24 -0.67 1.09
C ALA A 42 19.89 -1.08 2.53
N LEU A 43 19.71 -2.35 2.81
CA LEU A 43 19.38 -2.88 4.15
C LEU A 43 20.60 -3.09 5.05
N ASP A 44 21.81 -3.07 4.51
CA ASP A 44 23.03 -3.29 5.29
C ASP A 44 23.21 -2.25 6.41
N GLY A 45 23.32 -2.74 7.65
CA GLY A 45 23.49 -1.90 8.85
C GLY A 45 22.24 -1.07 9.24
N VAL A 46 21.05 -1.37 8.71
CA VAL A 46 19.82 -0.66 9.00
C VAL A 46 19.09 -1.26 10.21
N ASP A 47 18.62 -0.40 11.11
CA ASP A 47 17.84 -0.79 12.30
C ASP A 47 16.33 -0.85 12.04
N ALA A 48 15.80 0.03 11.18
CA ALA A 48 14.38 0.12 10.89
C ALA A 48 14.14 0.47 9.43
N VAL A 49 13.10 -0.14 8.84
CA VAL A 49 12.71 0.06 7.45
C VAL A 49 11.36 0.75 7.40
N TYR A 50 11.26 1.85 6.64
CA TYR A 50 10.02 2.46 6.21
C TYR A 50 9.85 2.17 4.72
N HIS A 51 9.08 1.15 4.39
CA HIS A 51 8.81 0.78 3.01
C HIS A 51 7.64 1.59 2.45
N LEU A 52 8.00 2.69 1.80
CA LEU A 52 7.06 3.65 1.22
C LEU A 52 7.04 3.57 -0.32
N ALA A 53 8.01 2.88 -0.91
CA ALA A 53 8.07 2.68 -2.35
C ALA A 53 6.83 1.91 -2.82
N ALA A 54 6.13 2.46 -3.81
CA ALA A 54 4.92 1.85 -4.34
C ALA A 54 4.70 2.25 -5.79
N PHE A 55 4.08 1.36 -6.55
CA PHE A 55 3.49 1.69 -7.83
C PHE A 55 2.01 1.98 -7.65
N GLN A 56 1.58 3.15 -8.09
CA GLN A 56 0.19 3.60 -8.11
C GLN A 56 -0.05 4.31 -9.44
N ASP A 57 -0.96 3.78 -10.24
CA ASP A 57 -1.34 4.33 -11.53
C ASP A 57 -2.74 3.87 -11.92
N TYR A 58 -3.29 4.42 -13.00
CA TYR A 58 -4.52 3.99 -13.66
C TYR A 58 -4.26 3.24 -14.97
N LEU A 59 -2.99 3.03 -15.33
CA LEU A 59 -2.60 2.29 -16.53
C LEU A 59 -2.78 0.77 -16.34
N PRO A 60 -2.98 0.00 -17.42
CA PRO A 60 -3.20 -1.45 -17.34
C PRO A 60 -1.89 -2.24 -17.14
N GLU A 61 -1.03 -1.77 -16.26
CA GLU A 61 0.23 -2.43 -15.87
C GLU A 61 0.01 -3.30 -14.60
N PHE A 62 -0.96 -4.20 -14.65
CA PHE A 62 -1.44 -4.92 -13.47
C PHE A 62 -0.35 -5.70 -12.73
N SER A 63 0.55 -6.36 -13.44
CA SER A 63 1.66 -7.11 -12.83
C SER A 63 2.63 -6.21 -12.06
N ARG A 64 2.76 -4.95 -12.46
CA ARG A 64 3.66 -3.99 -11.83
C ARG A 64 3.20 -3.61 -10.42
N PHE A 65 1.89 -3.51 -10.16
CA PHE A 65 1.37 -3.33 -8.81
C PHE A 65 1.87 -4.42 -7.86
N PHE A 66 1.85 -5.68 -8.29
CA PHE A 66 2.30 -6.78 -7.45
C PHE A 66 3.82 -6.86 -7.35
N SER A 67 4.55 -6.67 -8.44
CA SER A 67 6.01 -6.74 -8.42
C SER A 67 6.63 -5.62 -7.57
N VAL A 68 6.11 -4.39 -7.66
CA VAL A 68 6.63 -3.27 -6.86
C VAL A 68 6.11 -3.33 -5.43
N ASN A 69 4.79 -3.47 -5.21
CA ASN A 69 4.23 -3.30 -3.87
C ASN A 69 4.35 -4.58 -3.01
N VAL A 70 4.19 -5.76 -3.61
CA VAL A 70 4.13 -7.01 -2.85
C VAL A 70 5.47 -7.75 -2.86
N THR A 71 6.04 -7.95 -4.05
CA THR A 71 7.29 -8.72 -4.18
C THR A 71 8.44 -8.01 -3.47
N SER A 72 8.55 -6.68 -3.58
CA SER A 72 9.59 -5.93 -2.87
C SER A 72 9.45 -6.03 -1.35
N THR A 73 8.21 -6.01 -0.84
CA THR A 73 7.94 -6.23 0.59
C THR A 73 8.39 -7.62 1.04
N ALA A 74 8.03 -8.65 0.28
CA ALA A 74 8.49 -10.02 0.58
C ALA A 74 10.03 -10.12 0.54
N LEU A 75 10.66 -9.49 -0.44
CA LEU A 75 12.12 -9.45 -0.59
C LEU A 75 12.82 -8.81 0.62
N ILE A 76 12.27 -7.75 1.20
CA ILE A 76 12.79 -7.15 2.43
C ILE A 76 12.88 -8.21 3.54
N TYR A 77 11.80 -8.94 3.81
CA TYR A 77 11.78 -9.97 4.86
C TYR A 77 12.68 -11.16 4.53
N GLU A 78 12.71 -11.58 3.27
CA GLU A 78 13.58 -12.64 2.80
C GLU A 78 15.05 -12.31 3.07
N LEU A 79 15.49 -11.10 2.71
CA LEU A 79 16.86 -10.64 2.94
C LEU A 79 17.18 -10.50 4.43
N ILE A 80 16.27 -9.93 5.24
CA ILE A 80 16.47 -9.83 6.69
C ILE A 80 16.72 -11.20 7.30
N VAL A 81 15.91 -12.19 6.93
CA VAL A 81 15.99 -13.54 7.50
C VAL A 81 17.19 -14.31 6.98
N ARG A 82 17.40 -14.31 5.66
CA ARG A 82 18.47 -15.08 5.00
C ARG A 82 19.86 -14.58 5.39
N GLU A 83 20.05 -13.27 5.39
CA GLU A 83 21.34 -12.62 5.67
C GLU A 83 21.50 -12.24 7.15
N LYS A 84 20.51 -12.55 8.00
CA LYS A 84 20.49 -12.24 9.44
C LYS A 84 20.77 -10.76 9.73
N LEU A 85 20.12 -9.88 8.94
CA LEU A 85 20.32 -8.43 9.06
C LEU A 85 19.78 -7.91 10.41
N PRO A 86 20.37 -6.86 11.00
CA PRO A 86 20.01 -6.36 12.32
C PRO A 86 18.73 -5.51 12.35
N VAL A 87 17.86 -5.65 11.37
CA VAL A 87 16.62 -4.89 11.27
C VAL A 87 15.67 -5.28 12.40
N ARG A 88 15.31 -4.31 13.22
CA ARG A 88 14.48 -4.49 14.41
C ARG A 88 13.01 -4.13 14.18
N LYS A 89 12.67 -3.46 13.08
CA LYS A 89 11.31 -3.04 12.77
C LYS A 89 11.11 -2.76 11.29
N VAL A 90 9.96 -3.17 10.77
CA VAL A 90 9.53 -2.83 9.40
C VAL A 90 8.18 -2.13 9.47
N ILE A 91 8.06 -0.98 8.80
CA ILE A 91 6.82 -0.24 8.64
C ILE A 91 6.50 -0.19 7.14
N VAL A 92 5.32 -0.65 6.74
CA VAL A 92 4.87 -0.60 5.35
C VAL A 92 3.72 0.36 5.16
N ALA A 93 3.71 1.06 4.03
CA ALA A 93 2.63 1.96 3.66
C ALA A 93 1.50 1.18 2.96
N SER A 94 0.52 0.71 3.72
CA SER A 94 -0.76 0.26 3.18
C SER A 94 -1.60 1.47 2.72
N SER A 95 -2.89 1.29 2.46
CA SER A 95 -3.74 2.34 1.91
C SER A 95 -5.19 2.16 2.35
N GLN A 96 -5.94 3.28 2.39
CA GLN A 96 -7.40 3.24 2.49
C GLN A 96 -8.05 2.43 1.33
N ALA A 97 -7.40 2.32 0.18
CA ALA A 97 -7.87 1.52 -0.94
C ALA A 97 -8.06 0.02 -0.59
N ALA A 98 -7.44 -0.45 0.49
CA ALA A 98 -7.66 -1.78 1.05
C ALA A 98 -9.09 -1.96 1.61
N LEU A 99 -9.77 -0.88 2.01
CA LEU A 99 -11.11 -0.90 2.58
C LEU A 99 -12.20 -0.98 1.49
N GLY A 100 -11.90 -0.61 0.25
CA GLY A 100 -12.90 -0.45 -0.81
C GLY A 100 -13.89 0.66 -0.46
N GLU A 101 -15.18 0.40 -0.60
CA GLU A 101 -16.24 1.35 -0.25
C GLU A 101 -16.54 1.39 1.27
N GLY A 102 -15.86 0.54 2.06
CA GLY A 102 -16.06 0.46 3.50
C GLY A 102 -17.22 -0.46 3.92
N LEU A 103 -17.59 -0.38 5.20
CA LEU A 103 -18.64 -1.17 5.82
C LEU A 103 -19.96 -0.42 5.77
N TYR A 104 -21.03 -1.15 5.41
CA TYR A 104 -22.41 -0.68 5.44
C TYR A 104 -23.29 -1.64 6.23
N ARG A 105 -24.51 -1.21 6.57
CA ARG A 105 -25.59 -2.07 7.04
C ARG A 105 -26.81 -1.86 6.19
N ASP A 106 -27.52 -2.96 5.91
CA ASP A 106 -28.83 -2.91 5.29
C ASP A 106 -29.95 -2.59 6.30
N ALA A 107 -31.19 -2.46 5.84
CA ALA A 107 -32.32 -2.12 6.70
C ALA A 107 -32.63 -3.21 7.75
N ASP A 108 -32.18 -4.44 7.55
CA ASP A 108 -32.29 -5.54 8.52
C ASP A 108 -31.11 -5.53 9.53
N GLY A 109 -30.17 -4.57 9.41
CA GLY A 109 -29.00 -4.45 10.25
C GLY A 109 -27.84 -5.39 9.89
N ARG A 110 -27.93 -6.10 8.76
CA ARG A 110 -26.88 -7.01 8.31
C ARG A 110 -25.69 -6.22 7.77
N ALA A 111 -24.47 -6.68 8.09
CA ALA A 111 -23.24 -6.09 7.57
C ALA A 111 -23.13 -6.35 6.05
N VAL A 112 -22.78 -5.31 5.31
CA VAL A 112 -22.61 -5.32 3.86
C VAL A 112 -21.25 -4.72 3.51
N LEU A 113 -20.47 -5.45 2.72
CA LEU A 113 -19.27 -4.93 2.05
C LEU A 113 -19.64 -4.75 0.56
N PRO A 114 -19.91 -3.51 0.13
CA PRO A 114 -20.35 -3.27 -1.24
C PRO A 114 -19.26 -3.58 -2.25
N GLY A 115 -19.66 -3.98 -3.46
CA GLY A 115 -18.82 -4.04 -4.63
C GLY A 115 -18.68 -2.66 -5.31
N LEU A 116 -18.18 -2.69 -6.54
CA LEU A 116 -18.12 -1.49 -7.38
C LEU A 116 -19.50 -0.89 -7.60
N ARG A 117 -19.55 0.43 -7.64
CA ARG A 117 -20.77 1.18 -8.04
C ARG A 117 -21.10 0.85 -9.49
N ARG A 118 -22.38 0.68 -9.77
CA ARG A 118 -22.82 0.33 -11.13
C ARG A 118 -22.73 1.54 -12.05
N ASP A 119 -22.14 1.35 -13.22
CA ASP A 119 -22.01 2.41 -14.23
C ASP A 119 -23.35 3.08 -14.59
N GLU A 120 -24.43 2.29 -14.62
CA GLU A 120 -25.76 2.78 -14.90
C GLU A 120 -26.28 3.76 -13.85
N ASP A 121 -25.95 3.53 -12.57
CA ASP A 121 -26.30 4.42 -11.48
C ASP A 121 -25.49 5.73 -11.56
N LEU A 122 -24.19 5.62 -11.79
CA LEU A 122 -23.29 6.77 -11.95
C LEU A 122 -23.73 7.65 -13.14
N LYS A 123 -24.09 7.06 -14.27
CA LYS A 123 -24.60 7.79 -15.45
C LYS A 123 -25.91 8.52 -15.18
N ARG A 124 -26.70 8.07 -14.24
CA ARG A 124 -27.96 8.72 -13.79
C ARG A 124 -27.75 9.72 -12.66
N GLY A 125 -26.50 9.93 -12.22
CA GLY A 125 -26.17 10.81 -11.09
C GLY A 125 -26.51 10.21 -9.73
N VAL A 126 -26.69 8.89 -9.63
CA VAL A 126 -26.92 8.18 -8.37
C VAL A 126 -25.57 7.77 -7.80
N TRP A 127 -25.05 8.57 -6.88
CA TRP A 127 -23.73 8.38 -6.28
C TRP A 127 -23.73 7.45 -5.07
N GLU A 128 -24.90 7.33 -4.41
CA GLU A 128 -25.04 6.46 -3.24
C GLU A 128 -24.98 4.99 -3.66
N ILE A 129 -24.36 4.17 -2.81
CA ILE A 129 -24.29 2.72 -3.05
C ILE A 129 -25.68 2.13 -2.95
N GLN A 130 -26.08 1.45 -4.00
CA GLN A 130 -27.39 0.81 -4.08
C GLN A 130 -27.33 -0.61 -3.49
N PRO A 131 -28.41 -1.06 -2.80
CA PRO A 131 -28.46 -2.42 -2.31
C PRO A 131 -28.39 -3.44 -3.45
N GLY A 132 -27.65 -4.51 -3.22
CA GLY A 132 -27.55 -5.64 -4.12
C GLY A 132 -28.62 -6.70 -3.88
N PRO A 133 -28.59 -7.80 -4.62
CA PRO A 133 -29.53 -8.91 -4.43
C PRO A 133 -29.49 -9.43 -2.98
N GLY A 134 -30.66 -9.58 -2.37
CA GLY A 134 -30.83 -10.10 -1.01
C GLY A 134 -30.51 -9.11 0.11
N GLN A 135 -30.24 -7.85 -0.21
CA GLN A 135 -30.08 -6.77 0.76
C GLN A 135 -31.39 -5.98 0.90
N ALA A 136 -31.72 -5.61 2.12
CA ALA A 136 -32.97 -4.93 2.43
C ALA A 136 -32.78 -3.41 2.49
N GLY A 137 -33.59 -2.68 1.72
CA GLY A 137 -33.68 -1.21 1.79
C GLY A 137 -32.38 -0.46 1.54
N PRO A 138 -32.32 0.82 1.91
CA PRO A 138 -31.12 1.63 1.73
C PRO A 138 -29.98 1.17 2.64
N LEU A 139 -28.75 1.28 2.13
CA LEU A 139 -27.54 0.95 2.88
C LEU A 139 -27.09 2.15 3.73
N ALA A 140 -26.82 1.93 5.01
CA ALA A 140 -26.29 2.95 5.92
C ALA A 140 -24.79 2.72 6.14
N TYR A 141 -23.96 3.72 5.84
CA TYR A 141 -22.51 3.70 6.11
C TYR A 141 -22.22 3.47 7.59
N GLN A 142 -21.18 2.69 7.85
CA GLN A 142 -20.67 2.43 9.20
C GLN A 142 -19.19 2.81 9.30
N PRO A 143 -18.71 3.24 10.47
CA PRO A 143 -17.28 3.34 10.71
C PRO A 143 -16.58 2.03 10.35
N THR A 144 -15.50 2.14 9.58
CA THR A 144 -14.78 0.99 9.05
C THR A 144 -13.40 0.92 9.69
N ASP A 145 -13.12 -0.19 10.35
CA ASP A 145 -11.84 -0.44 10.99
C ASP A 145 -10.90 -1.32 10.12
N GLU A 146 -9.74 -1.64 10.66
CA GLU A 146 -8.69 -2.39 9.96
C GLU A 146 -9.01 -3.89 9.76
N THR A 147 -10.10 -4.39 10.34
CA THR A 147 -10.54 -5.78 10.10
C THR A 147 -11.17 -5.94 8.72
N VAL A 148 -11.68 -4.86 8.15
CA VAL A 148 -12.27 -4.84 6.81
C VAL A 148 -11.17 -4.82 5.76
N ALA A 149 -11.30 -5.72 4.78
CA ALA A 149 -10.48 -5.76 3.57
C ALA A 149 -11.41 -6.10 2.39
N ASN A 150 -11.71 -5.10 1.56
CA ASN A 150 -12.59 -5.23 0.40
C ASN A 150 -12.08 -4.41 -0.79
N PRO A 151 -10.81 -4.59 -1.22
CA PRO A 151 -10.24 -3.79 -2.28
C PRO A 151 -10.95 -4.00 -3.60
N GLN A 152 -11.25 -2.92 -4.32
CA GLN A 152 -12.04 -2.92 -5.54
C GLN A 152 -11.20 -2.67 -6.82
N ASN A 153 -9.89 -2.46 -6.67
CA ASN A 153 -8.98 -2.25 -7.80
C ASN A 153 -7.62 -2.91 -7.55
N CYS A 154 -6.80 -2.98 -8.61
CA CYS A 154 -5.51 -3.66 -8.57
C CYS A 154 -4.54 -3.05 -7.54
N TYR A 155 -4.54 -1.72 -7.41
CA TYR A 155 -3.76 -1.04 -6.38
C TYR A 155 -4.17 -1.47 -4.97
N GLY A 156 -5.46 -1.39 -4.65
CA GLY A 156 -5.98 -1.82 -3.34
C GLY A 156 -5.70 -3.30 -3.05
N MET A 157 -5.83 -4.18 -4.07
CA MET A 157 -5.47 -5.60 -3.95
C MET A 157 -3.98 -5.78 -3.64
N SER A 158 -3.10 -5.04 -4.30
CA SER A 158 -1.66 -5.11 -4.03
C SER A 158 -1.34 -4.58 -2.62
N LYS A 159 -1.99 -3.51 -2.16
CA LYS A 159 -1.77 -2.93 -0.83
C LYS A 159 -2.24 -3.83 0.30
N ILE A 160 -3.37 -4.52 0.15
CA ILE A 160 -3.79 -5.51 1.16
C ILE A 160 -2.89 -6.76 1.15
N ALA A 161 -2.38 -7.16 -0.01
CA ALA A 161 -1.43 -8.26 -0.10
C ALA A 161 -0.08 -7.89 0.54
N GLU A 162 0.45 -6.69 0.29
CA GLU A 162 1.62 -6.11 0.95
C GLU A 162 1.46 -6.08 2.48
N GLU A 163 0.35 -5.53 2.97
CA GLU A 163 0.01 -5.46 4.39
C GLU A 163 0.04 -6.85 5.03
N ARG A 164 -0.64 -7.81 4.41
CA ARG A 164 -0.71 -9.19 4.93
C ARG A 164 0.62 -9.90 4.86
N ALA A 165 1.41 -9.69 3.81
CA ALA A 165 2.77 -10.21 3.71
C ALA A 165 3.63 -9.68 4.86
N ALA A 166 3.67 -8.36 5.06
CA ALA A 166 4.46 -7.74 6.12
C ALA A 166 4.06 -8.23 7.52
N LEU A 167 2.77 -8.22 7.85
CA LEU A 167 2.30 -8.61 9.18
C LEU A 167 2.50 -10.12 9.46
N ASN A 168 2.28 -10.98 8.46
CA ASN A 168 2.45 -12.43 8.64
C ASN A 168 3.92 -12.84 8.71
N LEU A 169 4.76 -12.33 7.78
CA LEU A 169 6.20 -12.60 7.81
C LEU A 169 6.83 -12.01 9.06
N GLY A 170 6.45 -10.81 9.45
CA GLY A 170 6.91 -10.19 10.68
C GLY A 170 6.62 -11.06 11.92
N ARG A 171 5.39 -11.56 12.03
CA ARG A 171 5.00 -12.46 13.12
C ARG A 171 5.74 -13.80 13.07
N MET A 172 5.89 -14.39 11.89
CA MET A 172 6.52 -15.70 11.68
C MET A 172 8.00 -15.67 12.06
N TYR A 173 8.69 -14.59 11.75
CA TYR A 173 10.15 -14.46 11.96
C TYR A 173 10.54 -13.56 13.14
N GLY A 174 9.56 -13.11 13.94
CA GLY A 174 9.83 -12.29 15.12
C GLY A 174 10.32 -10.88 14.79
N ILE A 175 9.96 -10.34 13.62
CA ILE A 175 10.31 -8.98 13.18
C ILE A 175 9.10 -8.08 13.45
N PRO A 176 9.14 -7.16 14.43
CA PRO A 176 8.05 -6.22 14.69
C PRO A 176 7.66 -5.45 13.44
N SER A 177 6.40 -5.58 13.01
CA SER A 177 5.93 -5.02 11.76
C SER A 177 4.64 -4.24 11.94
N VAL A 178 4.52 -3.12 11.24
CA VAL A 178 3.35 -2.24 11.25
C VAL A 178 2.95 -1.95 9.80
N ALA A 179 1.66 -2.09 9.50
CA ALA A 179 1.09 -1.63 8.23
C ALA A 179 0.20 -0.41 8.50
N MET A 180 0.48 0.70 7.82
CA MET A 180 -0.24 1.95 8.01
C MET A 180 -1.17 2.21 6.82
N ARG A 181 -2.49 2.15 7.04
CA ARG A 181 -3.49 2.45 6.01
C ARG A 181 -3.66 3.96 5.88
N TYR A 182 -2.80 4.56 5.09
CA TYR A 182 -2.90 5.99 4.80
C TYR A 182 -4.18 6.30 4.03
N SER A 183 -4.86 7.37 4.45
CA SER A 183 -5.92 8.02 3.69
C SER A 183 -5.27 8.99 2.66
N ILE A 184 -5.98 10.07 2.32
CA ILE A 184 -5.44 11.08 1.42
C ILE A 184 -4.38 11.89 2.17
N VAL A 185 -3.13 11.73 1.76
CA VAL A 185 -2.01 12.54 2.27
C VAL A 185 -1.97 13.84 1.47
N GLN A 186 -1.94 14.97 2.16
CA GLN A 186 -1.87 16.30 1.55
C GLN A 186 -0.67 17.06 2.09
N GLY A 187 -0.01 17.83 1.24
CA GLY A 187 1.11 18.65 1.66
C GLY A 187 1.85 19.33 0.51
N PRO A 188 2.84 20.17 0.83
CA PRO A 188 3.71 20.77 -0.18
C PRO A 188 4.37 19.68 -1.05
N ARG A 189 4.45 19.94 -2.35
CA ARG A 189 5.08 19.05 -3.36
C ARG A 189 4.29 17.76 -3.62
N GLN A 190 3.04 17.69 -3.26
CA GLN A 190 2.16 16.62 -3.71
C GLN A 190 1.98 16.74 -5.24
N SER A 191 2.21 15.67 -5.96
CA SER A 191 2.00 15.55 -7.41
C SER A 191 0.58 15.10 -7.72
#